data_2bf205092acbd2d9e6292ccbecc03e2d
#
_entry.id   2bf205092acbd2d9e6292ccbecc03e2d
#
_cell.length_a   1.000
_cell.length_b   1.000
_cell.length_c   1.000
_cell.angle_alpha   90.00
_cell.angle_beta   90.00
_cell.angle_gamma   90.00
#
_symmetry.space_group_name_H-M   'P 1'
#
loop_
_entity.id
_entity.type
_entity.pdbx_description
1 polymer ?
#
loop_
_entity_poly.entity_id
_entity_poly.type
_entity_poly.pdbx_seq_one_letter_code
_entity_poly.pdbx_strand_id
1 'polypeptide(L)'
;MTSGEALGTRSVEDGGTISRQQWRWSVLAGMASYLDAGSIVALGAGLALFQSYLGLSDGAVGALAAIGPNAIGCAIGAFIGGRLGDKLGRKRIYKYDLLVYALGILCIALAVNTPMLFIGTFVVGVAVGADVPTSLALVGEFSPAKARGKLVGFTQVAWNLGPVIVLLLSLALTPLDLLGARIVFLHLFVVALVTWAMRRGLSESARWTSASATKDVKYQLKALFSGAHLKALLFTAIVYVFWNIAAGTGGIFTPYVIKTLNAGSQAAGVALSCAGFVIGIGVTTLVFMKFADRSHHTRKWMWGIGAVLQVVAYGVYVVLPFSIPVIIANIVLFGVGCSLAGEAFYKVWSQELFPTMLRGTAQGFTFGVARTLLGVWSFFLPTLAAGGFTLAGGLLTLFLVISGATGFFFMPDTSGKSLEQIEAERATA
;
A
#
# COMPACT_ATOMS: atom_id res chain seq x y z
N MET A 1 -23.78 8.80 37.61
CA MET A 1 -23.90 9.33 36.23
C MET A 1 -22.67 10.16 35.98
N THR A 2 -21.71 9.62 35.28
CA THR A 2 -20.31 9.97 35.38
C THR A 2 -19.87 10.85 34.20
N SER A 3 -19.22 11.94 34.52
CA SER A 3 -18.67 12.99 33.66
C SER A 3 -17.51 12.57 32.73
N GLY A 4 -17.39 11.29 32.43
CA GLY A 4 -16.28 10.73 31.65
C GLY A 4 -16.49 10.58 30.13
N GLU A 5 -17.74 10.61 29.65
CA GLU A 5 -18.06 10.33 28.23
C GLU A 5 -18.06 11.55 27.30
N ALA A 6 -18.11 12.77 27.85
CA ALA A 6 -18.17 14.00 27.06
C ALA A 6 -16.80 14.52 26.59
N LEU A 7 -15.70 13.97 27.07
CA LEU A 7 -14.34 14.42 26.74
C LEU A 7 -13.77 13.86 25.42
N GLY A 8 -14.36 12.77 24.88
CA GLY A 8 -13.87 12.11 23.66
C GLY A 8 -14.23 12.83 22.35
N THR A 9 -15.30 13.58 22.34
CA THR A 9 -15.83 14.21 21.10
C THR A 9 -15.34 15.65 20.86
N ARG A 10 -14.98 16.37 21.90
CA ARG A 10 -14.49 17.78 21.76
C ARG A 10 -13.02 17.91 21.32
N SER A 11 -12.19 16.89 21.48
CA SER A 11 -10.74 16.97 21.17
C SER A 11 -10.39 16.71 19.69
N VAL A 12 -11.35 16.34 18.85
CA VAL A 12 -11.13 16.06 17.41
C VAL A 12 -11.25 17.35 16.57
N GLU A 13 -11.90 18.38 17.07
CA GLU A 13 -12.19 19.62 16.33
C GLU A 13 -11.13 20.72 16.51
N ASP A 14 -10.30 20.68 17.54
CA ASP A 14 -9.35 21.76 17.83
C ASP A 14 -7.93 21.51 17.29
N GLY A 15 -7.64 22.26 16.22
CA GLY A 15 -6.34 22.89 16.05
C GLY A 15 -5.10 22.02 15.91
N GLY A 16 -5.01 21.12 14.92
CA GLY A 16 -3.71 20.70 14.34
C GLY A 16 -2.71 19.93 15.23
N THR A 17 -2.91 19.86 16.54
CA THR A 17 -2.04 19.13 17.46
C THR A 17 -2.44 17.66 17.54
N ILE A 18 -1.46 16.78 17.24
CA ILE A 18 -1.67 15.32 17.26
C ILE A 18 -1.41 14.81 18.68
N SER A 19 -2.38 14.14 19.28
CA SER A 19 -2.25 13.51 20.59
C SER A 19 -1.33 12.27 20.55
N ARG A 20 -0.76 11.91 21.72
CA ARG A 20 0.02 10.66 21.86
C ARG A 20 -0.79 9.43 21.47
N GLN A 21 -2.09 9.43 21.74
CA GLN A 21 -2.99 8.33 21.40
C GLN A 21 -3.18 8.20 19.86
N GLN A 22 -3.36 9.33 19.14
CA GLN A 22 -3.45 9.34 17.68
C GLN A 22 -2.14 8.86 17.03
N TRP A 23 -0.99 9.27 17.55
CA TRP A 23 0.30 8.73 17.10
C TRP A 23 0.40 7.23 17.34
N ARG A 24 0.05 6.75 18.54
CA ARG A 24 0.05 5.31 18.82
C ARG A 24 -0.83 4.54 17.84
N TRP A 25 -2.02 5.03 17.54
CA TRP A 25 -2.92 4.40 16.59
C TRP A 25 -2.38 4.43 15.17
N SER A 26 -1.79 5.54 14.73
CA SER A 26 -1.15 5.64 13.43
C SER A 26 0.04 4.69 13.29
N VAL A 27 0.85 4.53 14.34
CA VAL A 27 1.95 3.54 14.36
C VAL A 27 1.39 2.12 14.23
N LEU A 28 0.39 1.76 15.02
CA LEU A 28 -0.21 0.41 14.98
C LEU A 28 -0.91 0.11 13.65
N ALA A 29 -1.50 1.12 13.00
CA ALA A 29 -2.03 0.99 11.64
C ALA A 29 -0.90 0.92 10.60
N GLY A 30 0.17 1.72 10.79
CA GLY A 30 1.36 1.67 9.92
C GLY A 30 2.05 0.31 9.94
N MET A 31 1.97 -0.45 11.04
CA MET A 31 2.51 -1.81 11.10
C MET A 31 1.80 -2.78 10.14
N ALA A 32 0.53 -2.54 9.78
CA ALA A 32 -0.10 -3.27 8.67
C ALA A 32 0.62 -3.03 7.35
N SER A 33 0.90 -1.76 7.06
CA SER A 33 1.64 -1.39 5.85
C SER A 33 3.07 -1.95 5.84
N TYR A 34 3.74 -2.00 7.00
CA TYR A 34 5.05 -2.65 7.15
C TYR A 34 4.98 -4.14 6.80
N LEU A 35 4.00 -4.86 7.34
CA LEU A 35 3.80 -6.29 7.13
C LEU A 35 3.40 -6.60 5.68
N ASP A 36 2.56 -5.75 5.07
CA ASP A 36 2.19 -5.83 3.65
C ASP A 36 3.44 -5.80 2.76
N ALA A 37 4.15 -4.69 2.77
CA ALA A 37 5.32 -4.51 1.93
C ALA A 37 6.46 -5.49 2.27
N GLY A 38 6.64 -5.77 3.56
CA GLY A 38 7.64 -6.73 4.03
C GLY A 38 7.37 -8.14 3.51
N SER A 39 6.11 -8.62 3.51
CA SER A 39 5.78 -9.96 3.01
C SER A 39 5.95 -10.09 1.49
N ILE A 40 5.62 -9.03 0.72
CA ILE A 40 5.84 -8.99 -0.72
C ILE A 40 7.33 -9.18 -1.04
N VAL A 41 8.18 -8.40 -0.38
CA VAL A 41 9.62 -8.40 -0.64
C VAL A 41 10.31 -9.63 -0.07
N ALA A 42 9.86 -10.14 1.10
CA ALA A 42 10.36 -11.40 1.66
C ALA A 42 10.10 -12.59 0.73
N LEU A 43 8.89 -12.65 0.14
CA LEU A 43 8.57 -13.69 -0.83
C LEU A 43 9.46 -13.58 -2.07
N GLY A 44 9.64 -12.37 -2.60
CA GLY A 44 10.54 -12.15 -3.74
C GLY A 44 11.99 -12.53 -3.46
N ALA A 45 12.53 -12.15 -2.30
CA ALA A 45 13.90 -12.46 -1.90
C ALA A 45 14.13 -13.97 -1.65
N GLY A 46 13.13 -14.67 -1.08
CA GLY A 46 13.23 -16.12 -0.78
C GLY A 46 12.81 -17.02 -1.93
N LEU A 47 12.22 -16.49 -3.00
CA LEU A 47 11.55 -17.28 -4.04
C LEU A 47 12.45 -18.31 -4.72
N ALA A 48 13.66 -17.91 -5.11
CA ALA A 48 14.62 -18.81 -5.75
C ALA A 48 15.07 -19.94 -4.82
N LEU A 49 15.18 -19.68 -3.52
CA LEU A 49 15.57 -20.70 -2.52
C LEU A 49 14.45 -21.72 -2.32
N PHE A 50 13.20 -21.27 -2.24
CA PHE A 50 12.03 -22.16 -2.19
C PHE A 50 11.85 -22.95 -3.50
N GLN A 51 12.08 -22.31 -4.65
CA GLN A 51 12.05 -22.97 -5.96
C GLN A 51 13.02 -24.14 -6.02
N SER A 52 14.28 -23.90 -5.64
CA SER A 52 15.30 -24.94 -5.60
C SER A 52 14.99 -26.05 -4.59
N TYR A 53 14.53 -25.69 -3.39
CA TYR A 53 14.23 -26.63 -2.31
C TYR A 53 13.03 -27.55 -2.62
N LEU A 54 11.96 -26.99 -3.22
CA LEU A 54 10.71 -27.72 -3.49
C LEU A 54 10.61 -28.23 -4.93
N GLY A 55 11.61 -27.97 -5.79
CA GLY A 55 11.58 -28.35 -7.19
C GLY A 55 10.47 -27.68 -8.00
N LEU A 56 10.16 -26.39 -7.73
CA LEU A 56 9.08 -25.69 -8.39
C LEU A 56 9.43 -25.39 -9.85
N SER A 57 8.49 -25.65 -10.77
CA SER A 57 8.60 -25.18 -12.14
C SER A 57 8.46 -23.64 -12.22
N ASP A 58 8.95 -23.04 -13.32
CA ASP A 58 8.80 -21.59 -13.53
C ASP A 58 7.34 -21.16 -13.56
N GLY A 59 6.43 -22.00 -14.09
CA GLY A 59 5.00 -21.78 -14.04
C GLY A 59 4.45 -21.78 -12.61
N ALA A 60 4.94 -22.65 -11.73
CA ALA A 60 4.55 -22.66 -10.32
C ALA A 60 5.06 -21.43 -9.57
N VAL A 61 6.27 -20.95 -9.89
CA VAL A 61 6.82 -19.70 -9.37
C VAL A 61 5.94 -18.49 -9.77
N GLY A 62 5.56 -18.41 -11.04
CA GLY A 62 4.64 -17.39 -11.54
C GLY A 62 3.26 -17.45 -10.85
N ALA A 63 2.70 -18.65 -10.69
CA ALA A 63 1.44 -18.85 -9.99
C ALA A 63 1.53 -18.43 -8.52
N LEU A 64 2.63 -18.75 -7.83
CA LEU A 64 2.86 -18.34 -6.44
C LEU A 64 2.90 -16.82 -6.28
N ALA A 65 3.57 -16.12 -7.19
CA ALA A 65 3.60 -14.66 -7.21
C ALA A 65 2.19 -14.07 -7.48
N ALA A 66 1.42 -14.69 -8.37
CA ALA A 66 0.08 -14.21 -8.74
C ALA A 66 -0.97 -14.40 -7.64
N ILE A 67 -0.84 -15.39 -6.76
CA ILE A 67 -1.81 -15.62 -5.68
C ILE A 67 -1.45 -14.91 -4.37
N GLY A 68 -0.25 -14.36 -4.28
CA GLY A 68 0.33 -13.84 -3.04
C GLY A 68 -0.14 -12.44 -2.63
N PRO A 69 0.60 -11.85 -1.67
CA PRO A 69 0.27 -10.56 -1.07
C PRO A 69 0.32 -9.38 -2.04
N ASN A 70 0.98 -9.55 -3.19
CA ASN A 70 1.07 -8.47 -4.18
C ASN A 70 -0.06 -8.48 -5.23
N ALA A 71 -0.86 -9.54 -5.31
CA ALA A 71 -1.81 -9.74 -6.40
C ALA A 71 -3.17 -10.29 -5.92
N ILE A 72 -3.61 -11.45 -6.44
CA ILE A 72 -4.98 -11.96 -6.30
C ILE A 72 -5.38 -12.21 -4.84
N GLY A 73 -4.52 -12.80 -4.02
CA GLY A 73 -4.81 -13.00 -2.60
C GLY A 73 -5.13 -11.69 -1.89
N CYS A 74 -4.29 -10.67 -2.11
CA CYS A 74 -4.49 -9.33 -1.57
C CYS A 74 -5.76 -8.67 -2.13
N ALA A 75 -6.06 -8.84 -3.42
CA ALA A 75 -7.28 -8.32 -4.03
C ALA A 75 -8.53 -8.89 -3.37
N ILE A 76 -8.60 -10.22 -3.20
CA ILE A 76 -9.71 -10.90 -2.52
C ILE A 76 -9.85 -10.39 -1.09
N GLY A 77 -8.73 -10.31 -0.36
CA GLY A 77 -8.71 -9.76 0.99
C GLY A 77 -9.24 -8.35 1.08
N ALA A 78 -8.85 -7.47 0.15
CA ALA A 78 -9.27 -6.07 0.12
C ALA A 78 -10.77 -5.91 -0.16
N PHE A 79 -11.32 -6.66 -1.12
CA PHE A 79 -12.77 -6.65 -1.38
C PHE A 79 -13.57 -7.11 -0.17
N ILE A 80 -13.15 -8.19 0.48
CA ILE A 80 -13.85 -8.77 1.64
C ILE A 80 -13.64 -7.88 2.88
N GLY A 81 -12.39 -7.56 3.21
CA GLY A 81 -12.01 -6.84 4.42
C GLY A 81 -12.55 -5.42 4.45
N GLY A 82 -12.46 -4.68 3.33
CA GLY A 82 -13.05 -3.35 3.23
C GLY A 82 -14.56 -3.35 3.50
N ARG A 83 -15.29 -4.30 2.90
CA ARG A 83 -16.75 -4.44 3.11
C ARG A 83 -17.10 -4.88 4.52
N LEU A 84 -16.38 -5.88 5.06
CA LEU A 84 -16.61 -6.35 6.43
C LEU A 84 -16.23 -5.28 7.46
N GLY A 85 -15.17 -4.52 7.24
CA GLY A 85 -14.78 -3.39 8.09
C GLY A 85 -15.85 -2.30 8.19
N ASP A 86 -16.52 -1.97 7.09
CA ASP A 86 -17.64 -1.04 7.09
C ASP A 86 -18.89 -1.62 7.79
N LYS A 87 -19.18 -2.91 7.57
CA LYS A 87 -20.39 -3.56 8.07
C LYS A 87 -20.30 -4.00 9.54
N LEU A 88 -19.15 -4.53 9.96
CA LEU A 88 -18.97 -5.18 11.27
C LEU A 88 -18.13 -4.35 12.26
N GLY A 89 -17.56 -3.24 11.80
CA GLY A 89 -16.64 -2.40 12.57
C GLY A 89 -15.16 -2.72 12.29
N ARG A 90 -14.33 -1.69 12.45
CA ARG A 90 -12.87 -1.78 12.19
C ARG A 90 -12.19 -2.69 13.21
N LYS A 91 -12.57 -2.59 14.47
CA LYS A 91 -12.00 -3.37 15.58
C LYS A 91 -12.13 -4.87 15.37
N ARG A 92 -13.22 -5.34 14.74
CA ARG A 92 -13.46 -6.77 14.52
C ARG A 92 -12.45 -7.36 13.54
N ILE A 93 -12.16 -6.65 12.47
CA ILE A 93 -11.12 -7.05 11.51
C ILE A 93 -9.75 -7.04 12.20
N TYR A 94 -9.39 -5.94 12.85
CA TYR A 94 -8.13 -5.80 13.59
C TYR A 94 -7.85 -6.90 14.62
N LYS A 95 -8.89 -7.54 15.13
CA LYS A 95 -8.74 -8.60 16.13
C LYS A 95 -8.21 -9.89 15.53
N TYR A 96 -8.50 -10.17 14.26
CA TYR A 96 -8.26 -11.48 13.66
C TYR A 96 -7.30 -11.46 12.47
N ASP A 97 -7.21 -10.37 11.73
CA ASP A 97 -6.41 -10.25 10.50
C ASP A 97 -4.93 -10.61 10.71
N LEU A 98 -4.29 -10.03 11.73
CA LEU A 98 -2.88 -10.30 12.02
C LEU A 98 -2.63 -11.71 12.58
N LEU A 99 -3.62 -12.36 13.18
CA LEU A 99 -3.51 -13.78 13.54
C LEU A 99 -3.57 -14.68 12.30
N VAL A 100 -4.47 -14.36 11.36
CA VAL A 100 -4.55 -15.06 10.07
C VAL A 100 -3.26 -14.83 9.28
N TYR A 101 -2.75 -13.58 9.26
CA TYR A 101 -1.46 -13.25 8.67
C TYR A 101 -0.32 -14.08 9.30
N ALA A 102 -0.23 -14.09 10.63
CA ALA A 102 0.83 -14.82 11.34
C ALA A 102 0.78 -16.33 11.04
N LEU A 103 -0.43 -16.92 10.97
CA LEU A 103 -0.59 -18.31 10.58
C LEU A 103 -0.08 -18.56 9.14
N GLY A 104 -0.43 -17.69 8.19
CA GLY A 104 0.03 -17.78 6.80
C GLY A 104 1.56 -17.65 6.69
N ILE A 105 2.16 -16.69 7.38
CA ILE A 105 3.61 -16.50 7.45
C ILE A 105 4.31 -17.72 8.06
N LEU A 106 3.74 -18.30 9.12
CA LEU A 106 4.30 -19.50 9.74
C LEU A 106 4.24 -20.69 8.77
N CYS A 107 3.15 -20.83 8.01
CA CYS A 107 3.07 -21.84 6.94
C CYS A 107 4.18 -21.65 5.88
N ILE A 108 4.47 -20.42 5.47
CA ILE A 108 5.56 -20.14 4.52
C ILE A 108 6.92 -20.48 5.15
N ALA A 109 7.19 -19.98 6.36
CA ALA A 109 8.48 -20.18 7.05
C ALA A 109 8.81 -21.66 7.26
N LEU A 110 7.80 -22.48 7.54
CA LEU A 110 7.94 -23.92 7.81
C LEU A 110 7.60 -24.79 6.60
N ALA A 111 7.44 -24.22 5.40
CA ALA A 111 7.03 -24.96 4.23
C ALA A 111 8.01 -26.09 3.90
N VAL A 112 7.48 -27.32 3.84
CA VAL A 112 8.20 -28.55 3.48
C VAL A 112 7.69 -29.16 2.18
N ASN A 113 6.62 -28.61 1.62
CA ASN A 113 6.02 -29.02 0.36
C ASN A 113 5.34 -27.83 -0.34
N THR A 114 5.10 -27.99 -1.63
CA THR A 114 4.48 -26.97 -2.48
C THR A 114 3.09 -26.51 -2.00
N PRO A 115 2.14 -27.40 -1.64
CA PRO A 115 0.84 -26.97 -1.14
C PRO A 115 0.92 -26.06 0.09
N MET A 116 1.79 -26.38 1.04
CA MET A 116 1.98 -25.57 2.27
C MET A 116 2.45 -24.16 1.93
N LEU A 117 3.43 -24.03 1.00
CA LEU A 117 3.92 -22.74 0.54
C LEU A 117 2.80 -21.93 -0.15
N PHE A 118 2.02 -22.55 -1.03
CA PHE A 118 0.92 -21.90 -1.75
C PHE A 118 -0.20 -21.44 -0.81
N ILE A 119 -0.65 -22.32 0.09
CA ILE A 119 -1.69 -21.99 1.07
C ILE A 119 -1.21 -20.84 1.96
N GLY A 120 0.01 -20.93 2.50
CA GLY A 120 0.58 -19.86 3.33
C GLY A 120 0.63 -18.52 2.60
N THR A 121 1.11 -18.51 1.37
CA THR A 121 1.22 -17.31 0.52
C THR A 121 -0.14 -16.70 0.23
N PHE A 122 -1.15 -17.52 -0.10
CA PHE A 122 -2.51 -17.06 -0.34
C PHE A 122 -3.14 -16.47 0.93
N VAL A 123 -3.00 -17.17 2.07
CA VAL A 123 -3.53 -16.72 3.37
C VAL A 123 -2.91 -15.37 3.79
N VAL A 124 -1.60 -15.21 3.62
CA VAL A 124 -0.91 -13.92 3.86
C VAL A 124 -1.50 -12.84 2.97
N GLY A 125 -1.69 -13.13 1.68
CA GLY A 125 -2.30 -12.19 0.74
C GLY A 125 -3.68 -11.73 1.19
N VAL A 126 -4.57 -12.66 1.52
CA VAL A 126 -5.94 -12.35 1.98
C VAL A 126 -5.93 -11.54 3.29
N ALA A 127 -5.07 -11.88 4.24
CA ALA A 127 -4.97 -11.18 5.53
C ALA A 127 -4.51 -9.72 5.34
N VAL A 128 -3.44 -9.52 4.57
CA VAL A 128 -2.92 -8.18 4.24
C VAL A 128 -3.96 -7.35 3.50
N GLY A 129 -4.59 -7.94 2.49
CA GLY A 129 -5.63 -7.26 1.73
C GLY A 129 -6.80 -6.79 2.59
N ALA A 130 -7.18 -7.56 3.61
CA ALA A 130 -8.25 -7.20 4.53
C ALA A 130 -7.82 -6.12 5.53
N ASP A 131 -6.57 -6.13 6.00
CA ASP A 131 -6.06 -5.16 6.98
C ASP A 131 -5.91 -3.76 6.37
N VAL A 132 -5.34 -3.62 5.18
CA VAL A 132 -4.98 -2.31 4.59
C VAL A 132 -6.15 -1.32 4.54
N PRO A 133 -7.32 -1.62 3.92
CA PRO A 133 -8.43 -0.66 3.87
C PRO A 133 -9.02 -0.38 5.25
N THR A 134 -9.00 -1.35 6.15
CA THR A 134 -9.52 -1.22 7.52
C THR A 134 -8.62 -0.34 8.39
N SER A 135 -7.30 -0.55 8.31
CA SER A 135 -6.29 0.22 9.00
C SER A 135 -6.30 1.67 8.58
N LEU A 136 -6.36 1.93 7.28
CA LEU A 136 -6.38 3.29 6.75
C LEU A 136 -7.69 4.01 7.06
N ALA A 137 -8.84 3.32 7.01
CA ALA A 137 -10.11 3.89 7.42
C ALA A 137 -10.06 4.38 8.87
N LEU A 138 -9.49 3.56 9.76
CA LEU A 138 -9.33 3.95 11.16
C LEU A 138 -8.42 5.17 11.32
N VAL A 139 -7.24 5.22 10.64
CA VAL A 139 -6.36 6.41 10.66
C VAL A 139 -7.09 7.65 10.15
N GLY A 140 -7.80 7.54 9.03
CA GLY A 140 -8.58 8.66 8.48
C GLY A 140 -9.65 9.19 9.44
N GLU A 141 -10.31 8.27 10.17
CA GLU A 141 -11.43 8.60 11.06
C GLU A 141 -11.01 9.30 12.35
N PHE A 142 -9.86 9.00 12.93
CA PHE A 142 -9.40 9.67 14.15
C PHE A 142 -8.37 10.80 13.89
N SER A 143 -7.98 11.02 12.65
CA SER A 143 -7.04 12.08 12.32
C SER A 143 -7.70 13.46 12.32
N PRO A 144 -7.07 14.49 12.94
CA PRO A 144 -7.51 15.86 12.78
C PRO A 144 -7.46 16.31 11.32
N ALA A 145 -8.37 17.17 10.90
CA ALA A 145 -8.45 17.65 9.51
C ALA A 145 -7.12 18.24 8.98
N LYS A 146 -6.43 19.00 9.82
CA LYS A 146 -5.15 19.67 9.50
C LYS A 146 -3.90 18.79 9.66
N ALA A 147 -4.05 17.53 10.04
CA ALA A 147 -2.95 16.58 10.27
C ALA A 147 -3.20 15.19 9.68
N ARG A 148 -4.26 15.03 8.87
CA ARG A 148 -4.63 13.74 8.27
C ARG A 148 -3.58 13.24 7.30
N GLY A 149 -3.10 14.08 6.41
CA GLY A 149 -2.02 13.75 5.48
C GLY A 149 -0.74 13.35 6.22
N LYS A 150 -0.42 13.98 7.35
CA LYS A 150 0.73 13.62 8.18
C LYS A 150 0.59 12.22 8.77
N LEU A 151 -0.55 11.89 9.39
CA LEU A 151 -0.77 10.57 10.03
C LEU A 151 -0.92 9.45 9.00
N VAL A 152 -1.63 9.70 7.90
CA VAL A 152 -1.72 8.76 6.76
C VAL A 152 -0.37 8.62 6.07
N GLY A 153 0.37 9.71 5.88
CA GLY A 153 1.74 9.69 5.33
C GLY A 153 2.70 8.83 6.16
N PHE A 154 2.54 8.78 7.48
CA PHE A 154 3.33 7.90 8.33
C PHE A 154 3.10 6.41 7.99
N THR A 155 1.90 6.01 7.57
CA THR A 155 1.68 4.62 7.12
C THR A 155 2.48 4.30 5.85
N GLN A 156 2.77 5.29 5.01
CA GLN A 156 3.64 5.12 3.83
C GLN A 156 5.12 5.01 4.21
N VAL A 157 5.55 5.74 5.25
CA VAL A 157 6.90 5.57 5.82
C VAL A 157 7.06 4.14 6.34
N ALA A 158 6.08 3.65 7.09
CA ALA A 158 6.07 2.27 7.60
C ALA A 158 6.06 1.24 6.45
N TRP A 159 5.32 1.51 5.36
CA TRP A 159 5.30 0.67 4.16
C TRP A 159 6.70 0.53 3.55
N ASN A 160 7.42 1.63 3.37
CA ASN A 160 8.79 1.60 2.83
C ASN A 160 9.79 0.94 3.80
N LEU A 161 9.56 1.05 5.12
CA LEU A 161 10.44 0.47 6.13
C LEU A 161 10.42 -1.07 6.10
N GLY A 162 9.27 -1.69 5.78
CA GLY A 162 9.15 -3.15 5.64
C GLY A 162 10.18 -3.74 4.67
N PRO A 163 10.18 -3.34 3.39
CA PRO A 163 11.20 -3.74 2.42
C PRO A 163 12.64 -3.48 2.86
N VAL A 164 12.94 -2.33 3.42
CA VAL A 164 14.30 -1.99 3.88
C VAL A 164 14.79 -3.02 4.91
N ILE A 165 14.00 -3.27 5.95
CA ILE A 165 14.38 -4.22 7.00
C ILE A 165 14.48 -5.65 6.43
N VAL A 166 13.51 -6.08 5.62
CA VAL A 166 13.49 -7.40 5.00
C VAL A 166 14.69 -7.61 4.08
N LEU A 167 15.03 -6.64 3.23
CA LEU A 167 16.18 -6.74 2.33
C LEU A 167 17.49 -6.77 3.08
N LEU A 168 17.65 -5.92 4.11
CA LEU A 168 18.86 -5.93 4.95
C LEU A 168 19.01 -7.25 5.72
N LEU A 169 17.92 -7.79 6.27
CA LEU A 169 17.94 -9.11 6.91
C LEU A 169 18.26 -10.21 5.90
N SER A 170 17.66 -10.18 4.71
CA SER A 170 17.94 -11.17 3.65
C SER A 170 19.39 -11.15 3.23
N LEU A 171 19.99 -9.95 3.09
CA LEU A 171 21.43 -9.81 2.78
C LEU A 171 22.31 -10.35 3.92
N ALA A 172 22.02 -9.99 5.17
CA ALA A 172 22.79 -10.43 6.33
C ALA A 172 22.71 -11.95 6.54
N LEU A 173 21.57 -12.57 6.19
CA LEU A 173 21.32 -13.99 6.37
C LEU A 173 21.58 -14.82 5.11
N THR A 174 22.11 -14.22 4.04
CA THR A 174 22.48 -14.93 2.79
C THR A 174 23.33 -16.18 3.02
N PRO A 175 24.33 -16.20 3.96
CA PRO A 175 25.14 -17.41 4.20
C PRO A 175 24.35 -18.61 4.77
N LEU A 176 23.12 -18.39 5.22
CA LEU A 176 22.23 -19.44 5.76
C LEU A 176 21.26 -20.01 4.72
N ASP A 177 21.35 -19.59 3.46
CA ASP A 177 20.49 -20.03 2.36
C ASP A 177 18.99 -20.06 2.74
N LEU A 178 18.33 -21.22 2.58
CA LEU A 178 16.91 -21.37 2.89
C LEU A 178 16.58 -21.08 4.37
N LEU A 179 17.47 -21.41 5.30
CA LEU A 179 17.26 -21.07 6.71
C LEU A 179 17.22 -19.56 6.91
N GLY A 180 18.08 -18.81 6.20
CA GLY A 180 18.05 -17.35 6.20
C GLY A 180 16.69 -16.79 5.74
N ALA A 181 16.16 -17.31 4.62
CA ALA A 181 14.83 -16.94 4.13
C ALA A 181 13.72 -17.24 5.16
N ARG A 182 13.78 -18.43 5.81
CA ARG A 182 12.82 -18.80 6.87
C ARG A 182 12.89 -17.86 8.07
N ILE A 183 14.08 -17.43 8.49
CA ILE A 183 14.28 -16.45 9.58
C ILE A 183 13.66 -15.09 9.21
N VAL A 184 13.79 -14.65 7.97
CA VAL A 184 13.13 -13.42 7.48
C VAL A 184 11.61 -13.51 7.62
N PHE A 185 11.00 -14.65 7.28
CA PHE A 185 9.56 -14.84 7.51
C PHE A 185 9.22 -14.92 9.01
N LEU A 186 10.03 -15.59 9.81
CA LEU A 186 9.84 -15.64 11.28
C LEU A 186 9.93 -14.26 11.93
N HIS A 187 10.78 -13.34 11.43
CA HIS A 187 10.78 -11.96 11.84
C HIS A 187 9.40 -11.30 11.61
N LEU A 188 8.80 -11.46 10.41
CA LEU A 188 7.46 -10.93 10.11
C LEU A 188 6.38 -11.57 10.99
N PHE A 189 6.49 -12.87 11.30
CA PHE A 189 5.61 -13.55 12.24
C PHE A 189 5.66 -12.91 13.64
N VAL A 190 6.85 -12.68 14.17
CA VAL A 190 7.03 -12.04 15.49
C VAL A 190 6.46 -10.62 15.50
N VAL A 191 6.77 -9.82 14.45
CA VAL A 191 6.23 -8.46 14.32
C VAL A 191 4.69 -8.46 14.25
N ALA A 192 4.09 -9.42 13.53
CA ALA A 192 2.63 -9.55 13.44
C ALA A 192 2.02 -9.87 14.81
N LEU A 193 2.58 -10.80 15.58
CA LEU A 193 2.08 -11.16 16.89
C LEU A 193 2.22 -10.02 17.91
N VAL A 194 3.36 -9.32 17.92
CA VAL A 194 3.59 -8.15 18.77
C VAL A 194 2.58 -7.05 18.43
N THR A 195 2.41 -6.75 17.14
CA THR A 195 1.44 -5.74 16.68
C THR A 195 0.01 -6.14 17.06
N TRP A 196 -0.37 -7.40 16.85
CA TRP A 196 -1.66 -7.91 17.28
C TRP A 196 -1.90 -7.76 18.79
N ALA A 197 -0.91 -8.11 19.60
CA ALA A 197 -1.01 -7.94 21.06
C ALA A 197 -1.21 -6.48 21.45
N MET A 198 -0.49 -5.56 20.81
CA MET A 198 -0.62 -4.11 21.03
C MET A 198 -1.95 -3.53 20.54
N ARG A 199 -2.56 -4.13 19.48
CA ARG A 199 -3.87 -3.71 18.96
C ARG A 199 -5.06 -4.14 19.81
N ARG A 200 -4.91 -5.08 20.76
CA ARG A 200 -6.02 -5.56 21.62
C ARG A 200 -6.70 -4.44 22.40
N GLY A 201 -5.97 -3.39 22.75
CA GLY A 201 -6.47 -2.23 23.50
C GLY A 201 -7.07 -1.12 22.63
N LEU A 202 -7.16 -1.29 21.30
CA LEU A 202 -7.76 -0.28 20.43
C LEU A 202 -9.28 -0.26 20.59
N SER A 203 -9.84 0.95 20.72
CA SER A 203 -11.28 1.19 20.69
C SER A 203 -11.80 1.20 19.26
N GLU A 204 -13.11 0.97 19.09
CA GLU A 204 -13.76 1.17 17.79
C GLU A 204 -13.77 2.65 17.44
N SER A 205 -13.86 2.96 16.15
CA SER A 205 -14.00 4.32 15.66
C SER A 205 -15.29 4.95 16.18
N ALA A 206 -15.17 6.11 16.85
CA ALA A 206 -16.34 6.85 17.31
C ALA A 206 -17.24 7.30 16.13
N ARG A 207 -16.62 7.67 14.99
CA ARG A 207 -17.36 8.03 13.77
C ARG A 207 -18.12 6.83 13.20
N TRP A 208 -17.51 5.67 13.16
CA TRP A 208 -18.19 4.45 12.73
C TRP A 208 -19.35 4.09 13.68
N THR A 209 -19.11 4.15 14.99
CA THR A 209 -20.15 3.87 15.99
C THR A 209 -21.34 4.79 15.84
N SER A 210 -21.12 6.10 15.67
CA SER A 210 -22.18 7.08 15.45
C SER A 210 -22.91 6.84 14.12
N ALA A 211 -22.19 6.63 13.02
CA ALA A 211 -22.77 6.39 11.71
C ALA A 211 -23.57 5.07 11.65
N SER A 212 -23.10 4.02 12.33
CA SER A 212 -23.78 2.72 12.36
C SER A 212 -25.04 2.70 13.22
N ALA A 213 -25.15 3.62 14.19
CA ALA A 213 -26.33 3.76 15.06
C ALA A 213 -27.51 4.44 14.35
N THR A 214 -27.26 5.23 13.30
CA THR A 214 -28.29 5.91 12.52
C THR A 214 -28.94 4.89 11.59
N LYS A 215 -30.15 4.41 11.93
CA LYS A 215 -30.87 3.31 11.24
C LYS A 215 -31.17 3.56 9.76
N ASP A 216 -31.14 4.82 9.30
CA ASP A 216 -31.48 5.21 7.93
C ASP A 216 -30.33 5.07 6.91
N VAL A 217 -29.12 4.77 7.36
CA VAL A 217 -27.96 4.75 6.49
C VAL A 217 -27.44 3.31 6.29
N LYS A 218 -28.29 2.42 5.76
CA LYS A 218 -27.80 1.22 5.07
C LYS A 218 -27.23 1.66 3.71
N TYR A 219 -26.02 2.20 3.67
CA TYR A 219 -25.33 2.41 2.40
C TYR A 219 -25.20 1.06 1.68
N GLN A 220 -26.05 0.89 0.68
CA GLN A 220 -25.97 -0.27 -0.18
C GLN A 220 -24.72 -0.13 -1.04
N LEU A 221 -24.03 -1.25 -1.31
CA LEU A 221 -22.88 -1.27 -2.21
C LEU A 221 -23.17 -0.54 -3.54
N LYS A 222 -24.44 -0.58 -4.00
CA LYS A 222 -24.92 0.11 -5.19
C LYS A 222 -24.71 1.65 -5.12
N ALA A 223 -24.77 2.26 -3.94
CA ALA A 223 -24.54 3.69 -3.78
C ALA A 223 -23.11 4.11 -4.17
N LEU A 224 -22.12 3.21 -4.02
CA LEU A 224 -20.74 3.46 -4.43
C LEU A 224 -20.61 3.69 -5.95
N PHE A 225 -21.51 3.09 -6.74
CA PHE A 225 -21.50 3.17 -8.20
C PHE A 225 -22.46 4.21 -8.77
N SER A 226 -22.85 5.20 -7.98
CA SER A 226 -23.79 6.27 -8.40
C SER A 226 -23.31 7.65 -7.98
N GLY A 227 -23.72 8.67 -8.74
CA GLY A 227 -23.53 10.09 -8.41
C GLY A 227 -22.08 10.48 -8.09
N ALA A 228 -21.93 11.28 -7.05
CA ALA A 228 -20.65 11.80 -6.60
C ALA A 228 -19.68 10.68 -6.12
N HIS A 229 -20.22 9.57 -5.59
CA HIS A 229 -19.39 8.44 -5.16
C HIS A 229 -18.73 7.74 -6.34
N LEU A 230 -19.43 7.57 -7.47
CA LEU A 230 -18.85 6.99 -8.69
C LEU A 230 -17.71 7.87 -9.23
N LYS A 231 -17.88 9.19 -9.25
CA LYS A 231 -16.80 10.12 -9.67
C LYS A 231 -15.57 9.97 -8.79
N ALA A 232 -15.74 9.87 -7.47
CA ALA A 232 -14.64 9.66 -6.52
C ALA A 232 -13.98 8.28 -6.70
N LEU A 233 -14.80 7.24 -6.93
CA LEU A 233 -14.32 5.88 -7.14
C LEU A 233 -13.47 5.80 -8.41
N LEU A 234 -13.95 6.38 -9.51
CA LEU A 234 -13.21 6.44 -10.77
C LEU A 234 -11.91 7.24 -10.63
N PHE A 235 -11.94 8.41 -9.98
CA PHE A 235 -10.77 9.22 -9.71
C PHE A 235 -9.70 8.42 -8.94
N THR A 236 -10.08 7.86 -7.79
CA THR A 236 -9.14 7.11 -6.94
C THR A 236 -8.67 5.81 -7.62
N ALA A 237 -9.56 5.12 -8.36
CA ALA A 237 -9.20 3.92 -9.09
C ALA A 237 -8.20 4.22 -10.24
N ILE A 238 -8.48 5.20 -11.09
CA ILE A 238 -7.59 5.54 -12.22
C ILE A 238 -6.21 5.97 -11.69
N VAL A 239 -6.20 6.89 -10.72
CA VAL A 239 -4.94 7.35 -10.12
C VAL A 239 -4.14 6.17 -9.57
N TYR A 240 -4.76 5.30 -8.79
CA TYR A 240 -4.04 4.25 -8.09
C TYR A 240 -3.69 3.06 -9.00
N VAL A 241 -4.60 2.62 -9.87
CA VAL A 241 -4.35 1.49 -10.78
C VAL A 241 -3.13 1.74 -11.65
N PHE A 242 -3.13 2.86 -12.39
CA PHE A 242 -2.05 3.15 -13.32
C PHE A 242 -0.73 3.46 -12.62
N TRP A 243 -0.78 4.12 -11.47
CA TRP A 243 0.40 4.31 -10.64
C TRP A 243 0.91 2.97 -10.07
N ASN A 244 0.03 2.12 -9.55
CA ASN A 244 0.41 0.88 -8.87
C ASN A 244 1.05 -0.14 -9.81
N ILE A 245 0.67 -0.17 -11.10
CA ILE A 245 1.32 -1.03 -12.09
C ILE A 245 2.80 -0.64 -12.24
N ALA A 246 3.11 0.65 -12.36
CA ALA A 246 4.49 1.11 -12.48
C ALA A 246 5.29 0.91 -11.18
N ALA A 247 4.71 1.27 -10.03
CA ALA A 247 5.34 1.10 -8.73
C ALA A 247 5.59 -0.37 -8.39
N GLY A 248 4.60 -1.25 -8.64
CA GLY A 248 4.71 -2.69 -8.43
C GLY A 248 5.75 -3.32 -9.34
N THR A 249 5.85 -2.88 -10.59
CA THR A 249 6.88 -3.33 -11.52
C THR A 249 8.28 -2.99 -10.98
N GLY A 250 8.52 -1.74 -10.60
CA GLY A 250 9.80 -1.32 -10.04
C GLY A 250 10.14 -2.05 -8.75
N GLY A 251 9.16 -2.21 -7.84
CA GLY A 251 9.38 -2.84 -6.54
C GLY A 251 9.73 -4.32 -6.59
N ILE A 252 9.19 -5.07 -7.58
CA ILE A 252 9.35 -6.52 -7.66
C ILE A 252 10.40 -6.92 -8.68
N PHE A 253 10.36 -6.31 -9.86
CA PHE A 253 11.11 -6.81 -11.02
C PHE A 253 12.47 -6.13 -11.22
N THR A 254 12.82 -5.07 -10.48
CA THR A 254 14.12 -4.40 -10.65
C THR A 254 15.31 -5.38 -10.55
N PRO A 255 15.43 -6.24 -9.52
CA PRO A 255 16.55 -7.20 -9.45
C PRO A 255 16.51 -8.23 -10.59
N TYR A 256 15.31 -8.68 -10.97
CA TYR A 256 15.12 -9.64 -12.05
C TYR A 256 15.55 -9.05 -13.40
N VAL A 257 15.08 -7.85 -13.73
CA VAL A 257 15.38 -7.19 -15.03
C VAL A 257 16.87 -6.85 -15.13
N ILE A 258 17.50 -6.38 -14.04
CA ILE A 258 18.93 -6.12 -14.00
C ILE A 258 19.74 -7.38 -14.35
N LYS A 259 19.36 -8.53 -13.78
CA LYS A 259 20.02 -9.82 -14.03
C LYS A 259 19.73 -10.31 -15.45
N THR A 260 18.48 -10.31 -15.89
CA THR A 260 18.04 -10.88 -17.18
C THR A 260 18.62 -10.10 -18.36
N LEU A 261 18.73 -8.77 -18.28
CA LEU A 261 19.31 -7.92 -19.30
C LEU A 261 20.84 -7.75 -19.15
N ASN A 262 21.48 -8.55 -18.27
CA ASN A 262 22.94 -8.53 -18.02
C ASN A 262 23.48 -7.12 -17.66
N ALA A 263 22.66 -6.27 -17.04
CA ALA A 263 23.07 -4.92 -16.64
C ALA A 263 23.88 -4.92 -15.33
N GLY A 264 23.75 -5.97 -14.50
CA GLY A 264 24.46 -6.10 -13.24
C GLY A 264 24.13 -7.38 -12.47
N SER A 265 24.69 -7.50 -11.25
CA SER A 265 24.41 -8.63 -10.37
C SER A 265 23.05 -8.50 -9.68
N GLN A 266 22.48 -9.63 -9.24
CA GLN A 266 21.26 -9.64 -8.43
C GLN A 266 21.44 -8.84 -7.13
N ALA A 267 22.61 -8.93 -6.49
CA ALA A 267 22.93 -8.17 -5.28
C ALA A 267 22.91 -6.65 -5.52
N ALA A 268 23.42 -6.18 -6.66
CA ALA A 268 23.31 -4.78 -7.06
C ALA A 268 21.84 -4.34 -7.22
N GLY A 269 21.00 -5.19 -7.83
CA GLY A 269 19.58 -4.94 -7.95
C GLY A 269 18.87 -4.83 -6.60
N VAL A 270 19.19 -5.70 -5.65
CA VAL A 270 18.68 -5.66 -4.28
C VAL A 270 19.11 -4.38 -3.56
N ALA A 271 20.39 -4.02 -3.65
CA ALA A 271 20.92 -2.78 -3.04
C ALA A 271 20.25 -1.52 -3.63
N LEU A 272 20.08 -1.47 -4.94
CA LEU A 272 19.42 -0.37 -5.63
C LEU A 272 17.93 -0.27 -5.24
N SER A 273 17.22 -1.39 -5.15
CA SER A 273 15.84 -1.41 -4.65
C SER A 273 15.75 -0.90 -3.21
N CYS A 274 16.65 -1.33 -2.34
CA CYS A 274 16.73 -0.85 -0.95
C CYS A 274 16.94 0.68 -0.92
N ALA A 275 17.86 1.23 -1.74
CA ALA A 275 18.09 2.66 -1.84
C ALA A 275 16.81 3.42 -2.26
N GLY A 276 16.01 2.88 -3.19
CA GLY A 276 14.73 3.47 -3.59
C GLY A 276 13.75 3.59 -2.43
N PHE A 277 13.61 2.55 -1.60
CA PHE A 277 12.76 2.59 -0.40
C PHE A 277 13.28 3.58 0.66
N VAL A 278 14.60 3.67 0.86
CA VAL A 278 15.21 4.66 1.76
C VAL A 278 14.93 6.09 1.29
N ILE A 279 15.05 6.38 0.00
CA ILE A 279 14.65 7.67 -0.59
C ILE A 279 13.17 7.93 -0.31
N GLY A 280 12.32 6.92 -0.50
CA GLY A 280 10.89 6.98 -0.18
C GLY A 280 10.62 7.37 1.28
N ILE A 281 11.30 6.76 2.23
CA ILE A 281 11.21 7.13 3.67
C ILE A 281 11.59 8.60 3.87
N GLY A 282 12.74 9.02 3.33
CA GLY A 282 13.26 10.38 3.49
C GLY A 282 12.30 11.43 2.94
N VAL A 283 11.89 11.29 1.69
CA VAL A 283 11.00 12.28 1.03
C VAL A 283 9.59 12.26 1.64
N THR A 284 9.04 11.09 1.95
CA THR A 284 7.72 11.04 2.62
C THR A 284 7.76 11.72 3.98
N THR A 285 8.80 11.49 4.78
CA THR A 285 8.93 12.09 6.12
C THR A 285 9.19 13.58 6.07
N LEU A 286 10.15 14.01 5.24
CA LEU A 286 10.64 15.40 5.23
C LEU A 286 9.75 16.33 4.41
N VAL A 287 9.07 15.79 3.37
CA VAL A 287 8.27 16.61 2.45
C VAL A 287 6.78 16.29 2.58
N PHE A 288 6.36 15.06 2.29
CA PHE A 288 4.93 14.74 2.26
C PHE A 288 4.25 15.01 3.60
N MET A 289 4.74 14.44 4.70
CA MET A 289 4.13 14.60 6.04
C MET A 289 4.16 16.05 6.55
N LYS A 290 5.03 16.91 5.99
CA LYS A 290 5.17 18.31 6.39
C LYS A 290 4.29 19.24 5.57
N PHE A 291 4.02 18.92 4.32
CA PHE A 291 3.40 19.85 3.37
C PHE A 291 2.01 19.40 2.86
N ALA A 292 1.66 18.12 2.93
CA ALA A 292 0.41 17.58 2.37
C ALA A 292 -0.88 18.17 2.99
N ASP A 293 -0.82 18.67 4.23
CA ASP A 293 -1.97 19.25 4.92
C ASP A 293 -2.04 20.79 4.83
N ARG A 294 -1.10 21.46 4.12
CA ARG A 294 -1.04 22.92 4.11
C ARG A 294 -2.15 23.58 3.30
N SER A 295 -2.32 23.17 2.05
CA SER A 295 -3.35 23.72 1.16
C SER A 295 -3.55 22.86 -0.08
N HIS A 296 -4.70 23.04 -0.76
CA HIS A 296 -4.96 22.41 -2.06
C HIS A 296 -3.88 22.76 -3.10
N HIS A 297 -3.45 24.01 -3.16
CA HIS A 297 -2.38 24.46 -4.06
C HIS A 297 -1.07 23.71 -3.81
N THR A 298 -0.68 23.55 -2.54
CA THR A 298 0.51 22.78 -2.16
C THR A 298 0.39 21.31 -2.59
N ARG A 299 -0.75 20.65 -2.33
CA ARG A 299 -1.02 19.28 -2.79
C ARG A 299 -0.90 19.17 -4.30
N LYS A 300 -1.46 20.12 -5.05
CA LYS A 300 -1.44 20.14 -6.52
C LYS A 300 -0.03 20.25 -7.09
N TRP A 301 0.80 21.14 -6.54
CA TRP A 301 2.20 21.28 -6.95
C TRP A 301 3.05 20.07 -6.57
N MET A 302 2.87 19.54 -5.35
CA MET A 302 3.55 18.31 -4.95
C MET A 302 3.22 17.17 -5.91
N TRP A 303 1.93 16.99 -6.24
CA TRP A 303 1.48 15.98 -7.19
C TRP A 303 2.05 16.22 -8.58
N GLY A 304 2.00 17.44 -9.11
CA GLY A 304 2.50 17.78 -10.43
C GLY A 304 4.01 17.50 -10.58
N ILE A 305 4.80 17.96 -9.62
CA ILE A 305 6.26 17.72 -9.61
C ILE A 305 6.52 16.20 -9.52
N GLY A 306 5.85 15.50 -8.59
CA GLY A 306 6.01 14.06 -8.43
C GLY A 306 5.61 13.28 -9.69
N ALA A 307 4.51 13.66 -10.35
CA ALA A 307 4.05 13.02 -11.58
C ALA A 307 5.07 13.19 -12.73
N VAL A 308 5.60 14.40 -12.92
CA VAL A 308 6.64 14.66 -13.93
C VAL A 308 7.89 13.82 -13.66
N LEU A 309 8.36 13.79 -12.40
CA LEU A 309 9.54 12.98 -12.04
C LEU A 309 9.33 11.49 -12.33
N GLN A 310 8.14 10.95 -12.07
CA GLN A 310 7.82 9.55 -12.35
C GLN A 310 7.75 9.24 -13.86
N VAL A 311 7.15 10.15 -14.64
CA VAL A 311 7.09 10.04 -16.12
C VAL A 311 8.50 10.06 -16.69
N VAL A 312 9.36 10.97 -16.25
CA VAL A 312 10.76 11.01 -16.66
C VAL A 312 11.50 9.76 -16.22
N ALA A 313 11.25 9.27 -15.00
CA ALA A 313 11.90 8.08 -14.44
C ALA A 313 11.72 6.83 -15.31
N TYR A 314 10.53 6.60 -15.85
CA TYR A 314 10.30 5.47 -16.77
C TYR A 314 10.57 5.84 -18.23
N GLY A 315 10.40 7.11 -18.61
CA GLY A 315 10.70 7.61 -19.95
C GLY A 315 12.17 7.45 -20.34
N VAL A 316 13.10 7.48 -19.38
CA VAL A 316 14.52 7.23 -19.67
C VAL A 316 14.78 5.86 -20.29
N TYR A 317 13.97 4.84 -19.98
CA TYR A 317 14.08 3.50 -20.59
C TYR A 317 13.63 3.44 -22.04
N VAL A 318 12.92 4.46 -22.53
CA VAL A 318 12.50 4.55 -23.93
C VAL A 318 13.60 5.16 -24.80
N VAL A 319 14.34 6.12 -24.24
CA VAL A 319 15.32 6.93 -25.00
C VAL A 319 16.76 6.54 -24.76
N LEU A 320 17.07 5.88 -23.65
CA LEU A 320 18.43 5.49 -23.28
C LEU A 320 18.57 3.96 -23.19
N PRO A 321 19.75 3.41 -23.53
CA PRO A 321 20.00 1.98 -23.37
C PRO A 321 19.93 1.57 -21.91
N PHE A 322 19.38 0.38 -21.65
CA PHE A 322 19.27 -0.18 -20.33
C PHE A 322 20.65 -0.40 -19.70
N SER A 323 20.98 0.33 -18.67
CA SER A 323 22.29 0.33 -18.02
C SER A 323 22.19 0.73 -16.53
N ILE A 324 23.18 0.42 -15.72
CA ILE A 324 23.19 0.77 -14.28
C ILE A 324 22.98 2.28 -14.04
N PRO A 325 23.65 3.22 -14.75
CA PRO A 325 23.39 4.65 -14.57
C PRO A 325 21.92 5.03 -14.84
N VAL A 326 21.30 4.45 -15.87
CA VAL A 326 19.89 4.71 -16.22
C VAL A 326 18.96 4.14 -15.15
N ILE A 327 19.28 2.97 -14.60
CA ILE A 327 18.54 2.37 -13.50
C ILE A 327 18.64 3.23 -12.22
N ILE A 328 19.84 3.73 -11.91
CA ILE A 328 20.03 4.65 -10.77
C ILE A 328 19.19 5.92 -10.96
N ALA A 329 19.22 6.52 -12.17
CA ALA A 329 18.39 7.69 -12.48
C ALA A 329 16.90 7.39 -12.28
N ASN A 330 16.43 6.24 -12.80
CA ASN A 330 15.04 5.79 -12.58
C ASN A 330 14.71 5.68 -11.09
N ILE A 331 15.53 5.00 -10.30
CA ILE A 331 15.29 4.76 -8.86
C ILE A 331 15.24 6.07 -8.09
N VAL A 332 16.15 7.01 -8.35
CA VAL A 332 16.17 8.32 -7.69
C VAL A 332 14.94 9.15 -8.09
N LEU A 333 14.69 9.31 -9.38
CA LEU A 333 13.57 10.10 -9.88
C LEU A 333 12.22 9.50 -9.47
N PHE A 334 12.08 8.17 -9.58
CA PHE A 334 10.87 7.48 -9.17
C PHE A 334 10.68 7.49 -7.66
N GLY A 335 11.74 7.25 -6.87
CA GLY A 335 11.69 7.28 -5.40
C GLY A 335 11.25 8.63 -4.85
N VAL A 336 11.77 9.74 -5.40
CA VAL A 336 11.30 11.09 -5.07
C VAL A 336 9.88 11.31 -5.59
N GLY A 337 9.64 10.99 -6.86
CA GLY A 337 8.37 11.22 -7.53
C GLY A 337 7.20 10.50 -6.88
N CYS A 338 7.36 9.21 -6.56
CA CYS A 338 6.28 8.41 -5.97
C CYS A 338 5.94 8.82 -4.52
N SER A 339 6.90 9.43 -3.81
CA SER A 339 6.65 9.99 -2.49
C SER A 339 5.88 11.31 -2.55
N LEU A 340 5.96 12.03 -3.67
CA LEU A 340 5.25 13.29 -3.90
C LEU A 340 3.91 13.10 -4.64
N ALA A 341 3.78 12.06 -5.48
CA ALA A 341 2.59 11.80 -6.29
C ALA A 341 2.36 10.29 -6.43
N GLY A 342 1.85 9.65 -5.40
CA GLY A 342 1.66 8.20 -5.41
C GLY A 342 0.72 7.73 -4.34
N GLU A 343 1.04 6.58 -3.76
CA GLU A 343 0.18 5.88 -2.81
C GLU A 343 -0.19 6.71 -1.59
N ALA A 344 0.71 7.59 -1.10
CA ALA A 344 0.42 8.44 0.04
C ALA A 344 -0.78 9.35 -0.22
N PHE A 345 -0.88 9.99 -1.39
CA PHE A 345 -2.05 10.78 -1.78
C PHE A 345 -3.29 9.91 -2.02
N TYR A 346 -3.14 8.76 -2.70
CA TYR A 346 -4.25 7.82 -2.85
C TYR A 346 -4.82 7.41 -1.48
N LYS A 347 -3.97 7.11 -0.51
CA LYS A 347 -4.38 6.80 0.86
C LYS A 347 -5.15 7.95 1.50
N VAL A 348 -4.71 9.19 1.32
CA VAL A 348 -5.41 10.38 1.84
C VAL A 348 -6.77 10.54 1.17
N TRP A 349 -6.84 10.54 -0.16
CA TRP A 349 -8.09 10.75 -0.90
C TRP A 349 -9.09 9.62 -0.67
N SER A 350 -8.65 8.38 -0.55
CA SER A 350 -9.55 7.27 -0.24
C SER A 350 -10.18 7.38 1.15
N GLN A 351 -9.55 8.14 2.07
CA GLN A 351 -10.14 8.42 3.37
C GLN A 351 -11.03 9.68 3.36
N GLU A 352 -10.76 10.64 2.50
CA GLU A 352 -11.46 11.93 2.45
C GLU A 352 -12.71 11.90 1.56
N LEU A 353 -12.73 11.10 0.50
CA LEU A 353 -13.77 11.17 -0.55
C LEU A 353 -14.98 10.27 -0.32
N PHE A 354 -14.97 9.41 0.68
CA PHE A 354 -16.06 8.46 0.92
C PHE A 354 -16.61 8.59 2.33
N PRO A 355 -17.96 8.48 2.49
CA PRO A 355 -18.57 8.49 3.79
C PRO A 355 -18.10 7.30 4.64
N THR A 356 -18.19 7.46 5.95
CA THR A 356 -17.66 6.50 6.93
C THR A 356 -18.10 5.05 6.66
N MET A 357 -19.37 4.84 6.29
CA MET A 357 -19.95 3.50 6.06
C MET A 357 -19.60 2.88 4.68
N LEU A 358 -18.95 3.63 3.79
CA LEU A 358 -18.49 3.16 2.46
C LEU A 358 -16.97 3.26 2.29
N ARG A 359 -16.26 3.87 3.22
CA ARG A 359 -14.83 4.21 3.11
C ARG A 359 -13.95 2.98 2.93
N GLY A 360 -14.11 2.00 3.81
CA GLY A 360 -13.37 0.73 3.71
C GLY A 360 -13.74 -0.04 2.44
N THR A 361 -15.03 -0.06 2.08
CA THR A 361 -15.52 -0.72 0.85
C THR A 361 -14.94 -0.07 -0.40
N ALA A 362 -14.95 1.26 -0.49
CA ALA A 362 -14.43 2.01 -1.63
C ALA A 362 -12.92 1.80 -1.79
N GLN A 363 -12.18 1.92 -0.70
CA GLN A 363 -10.74 1.68 -0.73
C GLN A 363 -10.41 0.22 -1.03
N GLY A 364 -11.11 -0.73 -0.40
CA GLY A 364 -10.94 -2.15 -0.69
C GLY A 364 -11.23 -2.49 -2.15
N PHE A 365 -12.22 -1.84 -2.77
CA PHE A 365 -12.55 -2.00 -4.18
C PHE A 365 -11.43 -1.46 -5.08
N THR A 366 -11.01 -0.20 -4.92
CA THR A 366 -9.99 0.41 -5.78
C THR A 366 -8.63 -0.26 -5.60
N PHE A 367 -8.27 -0.63 -4.37
CA PHE A 367 -7.06 -1.37 -4.05
C PHE A 367 -7.09 -2.78 -4.65
N GLY A 368 -8.20 -3.51 -4.48
CA GLY A 368 -8.38 -4.85 -5.05
C GLY A 368 -8.31 -4.88 -6.57
N VAL A 369 -8.95 -3.92 -7.25
CA VAL A 369 -8.85 -3.78 -8.72
C VAL A 369 -7.39 -3.52 -9.14
N ALA A 370 -6.68 -2.61 -8.45
CA ALA A 370 -5.29 -2.31 -8.76
C ALA A 370 -4.38 -3.54 -8.58
N ARG A 371 -4.57 -4.32 -7.50
CA ARG A 371 -3.81 -5.55 -7.25
C ARG A 371 -4.13 -6.64 -8.26
N THR A 372 -5.37 -6.77 -8.70
CA THR A 372 -5.76 -7.71 -9.77
C THR A 372 -5.08 -7.34 -11.09
N LEU A 373 -5.14 -6.07 -11.49
CA LEU A 373 -4.52 -5.62 -12.74
C LEU A 373 -3.00 -5.67 -12.70
N LEU A 374 -2.38 -5.40 -11.54
CA LEU A 374 -0.95 -5.60 -11.35
C LEU A 374 -0.58 -7.09 -11.48
N GLY A 375 -1.40 -8.00 -10.96
CA GLY A 375 -1.20 -9.45 -11.13
C GLY A 375 -1.21 -9.87 -12.60
N VAL A 376 -2.20 -9.39 -13.37
CA VAL A 376 -2.29 -9.61 -14.81
C VAL A 376 -1.08 -9.02 -15.54
N TRP A 377 -0.71 -7.77 -15.26
CA TRP A 377 0.47 -7.13 -15.81
C TRP A 377 1.76 -7.92 -15.54
N SER A 378 1.92 -8.36 -14.28
CA SER A 378 3.12 -9.12 -13.84
C SER A 378 3.28 -10.44 -14.59
N PHE A 379 2.17 -11.06 -15.01
CA PHE A 379 2.20 -12.26 -15.86
C PHE A 379 2.80 -12.01 -17.23
N PHE A 380 2.52 -10.85 -17.84
CA PHE A 380 3.04 -10.51 -19.18
C PHE A 380 4.40 -9.84 -19.18
N LEU A 381 4.84 -9.28 -18.05
CA LEU A 381 6.07 -8.47 -17.98
C LEU A 381 7.33 -9.23 -18.43
N PRO A 382 7.58 -10.50 -18.04
CA PRO A 382 8.77 -11.23 -18.51
C PRO A 382 8.83 -11.32 -20.05
N THR A 383 7.70 -11.58 -20.70
CA THR A 383 7.59 -11.61 -22.17
C THR A 383 7.86 -10.25 -22.79
N LEU A 384 7.31 -9.18 -22.20
CA LEU A 384 7.53 -7.81 -22.67
C LEU A 384 8.98 -7.35 -22.50
N ALA A 385 9.67 -7.86 -21.47
CA ALA A 385 11.07 -7.52 -21.18
C ALA A 385 12.09 -8.40 -21.93
N ALA A 386 11.69 -9.52 -22.52
CA ALA A 386 12.60 -10.48 -23.17
C ALA A 386 13.39 -9.89 -24.33
N GLY A 387 12.78 -8.95 -25.08
CA GLY A 387 13.42 -8.22 -26.17
C GLY A 387 14.09 -6.88 -25.79
N GLY A 388 14.14 -6.58 -24.47
CA GLY A 388 14.58 -5.29 -23.95
C GLY A 388 13.48 -4.58 -23.17
N PHE A 389 13.84 -3.58 -22.36
CA PHE A 389 12.89 -2.92 -21.46
C PHE A 389 12.15 -1.72 -22.08
N THR A 390 12.44 -1.38 -23.33
CA THR A 390 11.91 -0.18 -24.02
C THR A 390 10.38 -0.20 -24.12
N LEU A 391 9.79 -1.33 -24.55
CA LEU A 391 8.33 -1.45 -24.68
C LEU A 391 7.65 -1.40 -23.31
N ALA A 392 8.14 -2.15 -22.35
CA ALA A 392 7.62 -2.15 -20.98
C ALA A 392 7.77 -0.75 -20.36
N GLY A 393 8.93 -0.11 -20.51
CA GLY A 393 9.18 1.27 -20.05
C GLY A 393 8.24 2.29 -20.66
N GLY A 394 7.96 2.17 -21.96
CA GLY A 394 7.00 3.03 -22.69
C GLY A 394 5.57 2.90 -22.18
N LEU A 395 5.09 1.66 -21.98
CA LEU A 395 3.75 1.41 -21.40
C LEU A 395 3.64 1.93 -19.97
N LEU A 396 4.67 1.69 -19.13
CA LEU A 396 4.70 2.20 -17.77
C LEU A 396 4.74 3.73 -17.73
N THR A 397 5.47 4.37 -18.64
CA THR A 397 5.47 5.82 -18.83
C THR A 397 4.06 6.33 -19.15
N LEU A 398 3.37 5.69 -20.11
CA LEU A 398 2.00 6.04 -20.46
C LEU A 398 1.04 5.90 -19.27
N PHE A 399 1.16 4.83 -18.49
CA PHE A 399 0.34 4.64 -17.28
C PHE A 399 0.59 5.75 -16.25
N LEU A 400 1.84 6.16 -16.06
CA LEU A 400 2.18 7.27 -15.15
C LEU A 400 1.69 8.62 -15.68
N VAL A 401 1.65 8.85 -16.98
CA VAL A 401 1.02 10.04 -17.58
C VAL A 401 -0.47 10.06 -17.27
N ILE A 402 -1.18 8.93 -17.44
CA ILE A 402 -2.62 8.83 -17.15
C ILE A 402 -2.88 9.11 -15.66
N SER A 403 -2.14 8.45 -14.75
CA SER A 403 -2.26 8.66 -13.31
C SER A 403 -1.94 10.11 -12.93
N GLY A 404 -0.80 10.62 -13.41
CA GLY A 404 -0.32 11.97 -13.12
C GLY A 404 -1.29 13.05 -13.59
N ALA A 405 -1.74 12.97 -14.84
CA ALA A 405 -2.71 13.89 -15.42
C ALA A 405 -4.06 13.84 -14.68
N THR A 406 -4.58 12.64 -14.41
CA THR A 406 -5.83 12.49 -13.67
C THR A 406 -5.73 13.14 -12.28
N GLY A 407 -4.66 12.84 -11.53
CA GLY A 407 -4.48 13.41 -10.20
C GLY A 407 -4.24 14.93 -10.21
N PHE A 408 -3.62 15.49 -11.24
CA PHE A 408 -3.35 16.92 -11.34
C PHE A 408 -4.59 17.74 -11.78
N PHE A 409 -5.30 17.30 -12.82
CA PHE A 409 -6.41 18.06 -13.38
C PHE A 409 -7.73 17.86 -12.64
N PHE A 410 -7.94 16.69 -12.03
CA PHE A 410 -9.19 16.35 -11.33
C PHE A 410 -9.02 16.25 -9.81
N MET A 411 -7.93 16.82 -9.25
CA MET A 411 -7.67 16.81 -7.81
C MET A 411 -8.81 17.45 -7.02
N PRO A 412 -9.46 16.73 -6.10
CA PRO A 412 -10.51 17.30 -5.25
C PRO A 412 -9.90 18.25 -4.19
N ASP A 413 -10.58 19.34 -3.90
CA ASP A 413 -10.21 20.25 -2.81
C ASP A 413 -10.76 19.76 -1.47
N THR A 414 -9.93 19.00 -0.77
CA THR A 414 -10.25 18.41 0.54
C THR A 414 -9.31 18.88 1.64
N SER A 415 -8.34 19.75 1.31
CA SER A 415 -7.30 20.19 2.24
C SER A 415 -7.86 20.98 3.41
N GLY A 416 -7.53 20.54 4.64
CA GLY A 416 -7.90 21.27 5.87
C GLY A 416 -9.37 21.16 6.23
N LYS A 417 -10.19 20.43 5.45
CA LYS A 417 -11.61 20.22 5.69
C LYS A 417 -11.86 19.02 6.60
N SER A 418 -12.87 19.09 7.46
CA SER A 418 -13.34 17.93 8.21
C SER A 418 -13.99 16.90 7.26
N LEU A 419 -14.08 15.64 7.69
CA LEU A 419 -14.74 14.61 6.87
C LEU A 419 -16.22 14.93 6.66
N GLU A 420 -16.87 15.52 7.67
CA GLU A 420 -18.26 15.93 7.64
C GLU A 420 -18.51 17.08 6.65
N GLN A 421 -17.57 18.06 6.59
CA GLN A 421 -17.63 19.15 5.60
C GLN A 421 -17.49 18.62 4.18
N ILE A 422 -16.52 17.72 3.94
CA ILE A 422 -16.32 17.11 2.62
C ILE A 422 -17.55 16.31 2.20
N GLU A 423 -18.14 15.54 3.12
CA GLU A 423 -19.35 14.75 2.86
C GLU A 423 -20.54 15.64 2.52
N ALA A 424 -20.75 16.73 3.26
CA ALA A 424 -21.82 17.70 3.00
C ALA A 424 -21.67 18.40 1.64
N GLU A 425 -20.46 18.90 1.30
CA GLU A 425 -20.19 19.53 -0.01
C GLU A 425 -20.44 18.56 -1.17
N ARG A 426 -20.15 17.28 -0.99
CA ARG A 426 -20.33 16.26 -2.04
C ARG A 426 -21.76 15.76 -2.16
N ALA A 427 -22.57 15.89 -1.13
CA ALA A 427 -24.00 15.58 -1.19
C ALA A 427 -24.79 16.61 -2.01
N THR A 428 -24.26 17.83 -2.15
CA THR A 428 -24.86 18.94 -2.91
C THR A 428 -24.32 19.08 -4.34
N ALA A 429 -23.27 18.35 -4.72
CA ALA A 429 -22.61 18.39 -6.04
C ALA A 429 -23.00 17.19 -6.93
#